data_a84f22e6a9453f1578adcab4eef60d6c
#
_entry.id   a84f22e6a9453f1578adcab4eef60d6c
#
_cell.length_a   1.000
_cell.length_b   1.000
_cell.length_c   1.000
_cell.angle_alpha   90.00
_cell.angle_beta   90.00
_cell.angle_gamma   90.00
#
_symmetry.space_group_name_H-M   'P 1'
#
loop_
_entity.id
_entity.type
_entity.pdbx_description
1 polymer ?
#
loop_
_entity_poly.entity_id
_entity_poly.type
_entity_poly.pdbx_seq_one_letter_code
_entity_poly.pdbx_strand_id
1 'polypeptide(L)'
;MGFQVKYEEITSIRELILAQLDRWIEQIDAVRSSIVEIAAMSEMHGEAAEHVRSYMWDYHMNLANMIKDTIETYRNSFILYTDWYYNIDSDQMAEMSQDSMEGLEENIHGARSDLSLIHISE
;
A
#
# COMPACT_ATOMS: atom_id res chain seq x y z
N MET A 1 -1.45 25.76 -22.28
CA MET A 1 -2.50 26.09 -21.35
C MET A 1 -3.09 24.88 -20.66
N GLY A 2 -3.55 23.84 -21.36
CA GLY A 2 -4.04 22.60 -20.77
C GLY A 2 -3.02 21.87 -19.91
N PHE A 3 -1.76 22.13 -20.12
CA PHE A 3 -0.66 21.49 -19.41
C PHE A 3 -0.52 21.97 -17.97
N GLN A 4 -0.63 23.27 -17.72
CA GLN A 4 -0.55 23.82 -16.36
C GLN A 4 -1.70 23.36 -15.49
N VAL A 5 -2.91 23.29 -16.05
CA VAL A 5 -4.08 22.81 -15.36
C VAL A 5 -3.89 21.34 -14.95
N LYS A 6 -3.34 20.52 -15.85
CA LYS A 6 -3.05 19.10 -15.53
C LYS A 6 -2.01 18.95 -14.44
N TYR A 7 -0.98 19.81 -14.42
CA TYR A 7 0.03 19.80 -13.37
C TYR A 7 -0.56 20.10 -12.00
N GLU A 8 -1.41 21.11 -11.92
CA GLU A 8 -2.08 21.47 -10.66
C GLU A 8 -3.02 20.38 -10.19
N GLU A 9 -3.77 19.77 -11.11
CA GLU A 9 -4.65 18.64 -10.81
C GLU A 9 -3.86 17.44 -10.30
N ILE A 10 -2.74 17.11 -10.95
CA ILE A 10 -1.88 16.00 -10.54
C ILE A 10 -1.29 16.26 -9.17
N THR A 11 -0.85 17.48 -8.90
CA THR A 11 -0.32 17.86 -7.58
C THR A 11 -1.38 17.70 -6.50
N SER A 12 -2.59 18.16 -6.76
CA SER A 12 -3.71 18.05 -5.81
C SER A 12 -4.08 16.59 -5.56
N ILE A 13 -4.16 15.79 -6.61
CA ILE A 13 -4.47 14.36 -6.50
C ILE A 13 -3.34 13.64 -5.76
N ARG A 14 -2.10 13.95 -6.08
CA ARG A 14 -0.93 13.39 -5.40
C ARG A 14 -0.99 13.61 -3.89
N GLU A 15 -1.25 14.85 -3.48
CA GLU A 15 -1.33 15.19 -2.06
C GLU A 15 -2.45 14.44 -1.36
N LEU A 16 -3.61 14.33 -2.00
CA LEU A 16 -4.75 13.60 -1.44
C LEU A 16 -4.45 12.10 -1.31
N ILE A 17 -3.86 11.51 -2.33
CA ILE A 17 -3.52 10.08 -2.31
C ILE A 17 -2.46 9.79 -1.27
N LEU A 18 -1.39 10.59 -1.21
CA LEU A 18 -0.33 10.39 -0.22
C LEU A 18 -0.86 10.56 1.21
N ALA A 19 -1.71 11.55 1.44
CA ALA A 19 -2.33 11.74 2.75
C ALA A 19 -3.20 10.53 3.14
N GLN A 20 -3.93 9.97 2.18
CA GLN A 20 -4.77 8.79 2.43
C GLN A 20 -3.91 7.54 2.70
N LEU A 21 -2.84 7.35 1.94
CA LEU A 21 -1.93 6.23 2.16
C LEU A 21 -1.23 6.33 3.52
N ASP A 22 -0.80 7.52 3.92
CA ASP A 22 -0.19 7.75 5.23
C ASP A 22 -1.19 7.44 6.35
N ARG A 23 -2.46 7.79 6.15
CA ARG A 23 -3.53 7.49 7.10
C ARG A 23 -3.75 5.99 7.24
N TRP A 24 -3.74 5.27 6.14
CA TRP A 24 -3.86 3.80 6.16
C TRP A 24 -2.68 3.15 6.86
N ILE A 25 -1.47 3.67 6.65
CA ILE A 25 -0.28 3.18 7.36
C ILE A 25 -0.43 3.39 8.87
N GLU A 26 -0.90 4.55 9.30
CA GLU A 26 -1.17 4.82 10.71
C GLU A 26 -2.21 3.85 11.28
N GLN A 27 -3.28 3.58 10.52
CA GLN A 27 -4.32 2.65 10.95
C GLN A 27 -3.80 1.22 11.07
N ILE A 28 -2.98 0.75 10.13
CA ILE A 28 -2.42 -0.59 10.21
C ILE A 28 -1.39 -0.69 11.33
N ASP A 29 -0.63 0.37 11.61
CA ASP A 29 0.28 0.40 12.75
C ASP A 29 -0.49 0.35 14.07
N ALA A 30 -1.65 0.98 14.16
CA ALA A 30 -2.52 0.89 15.33
C ALA A 30 -3.04 -0.55 15.53
N VAL A 31 -3.38 -1.24 14.45
CA VAL A 31 -3.78 -2.65 14.51
C VAL A 31 -2.62 -3.52 15.00
N ARG A 32 -1.43 -3.30 14.49
CA ARG A 32 -0.22 -4.02 14.91
C ARG A 32 0.05 -3.80 16.40
N SER A 33 -0.06 -2.57 16.87
CA SER A 33 0.10 -2.25 18.30
C SER A 33 -0.93 -2.96 19.15
N SER A 34 -2.17 -3.02 18.71
CA SER A 34 -3.24 -3.75 19.42
C SER A 34 -2.96 -5.25 19.49
N ILE A 35 -2.41 -5.83 18.44
CA ILE A 35 -2.02 -7.24 18.40
C ILE A 35 -0.91 -7.50 19.44
N VAL A 36 0.08 -6.62 19.51
CA VAL A 36 1.16 -6.71 20.50
C VAL A 36 0.58 -6.63 21.92
N GLU A 37 -0.34 -5.71 22.16
CA GLU A 37 -0.98 -5.57 23.47
C GLU A 37 -1.75 -6.83 23.87
N ILE A 38 -2.52 -7.40 22.96
CA ILE A 38 -3.27 -8.63 23.20
C ILE A 38 -2.32 -9.78 23.51
N ALA A 39 -1.23 -9.91 22.74
CA ALA A 39 -0.25 -10.97 22.95
C ALA A 39 0.49 -10.83 24.28
N ALA A 40 0.60 -9.60 24.80
CA ALA A 40 1.29 -9.31 26.05
C ALA A 40 0.36 -9.31 27.27
N MET A 41 -0.94 -9.54 27.09
CA MET A 41 -1.90 -9.52 28.21
C MET A 41 -1.60 -10.63 29.21
N SER A 42 -1.16 -10.25 30.41
CA SER A 42 -0.82 -11.19 31.46
C SER A 42 -2.05 -11.84 32.09
N GLU A 43 -3.21 -11.26 31.89
CA GLU A 43 -4.49 -11.76 32.43
C GLU A 43 -5.01 -12.98 31.66
N MET A 44 -4.53 -13.20 30.45
CA MET A 44 -4.88 -14.39 29.67
C MET A 44 -3.95 -15.53 30.01
N HIS A 45 -4.49 -16.57 30.57
CA HIS A 45 -3.73 -17.76 30.99
C HIS A 45 -4.35 -19.03 30.43
N GLY A 46 -3.53 -20.07 30.39
CA GLY A 46 -3.95 -21.40 30.03
C GLY A 46 -3.73 -21.69 28.55
N GLU A 47 -4.07 -22.90 28.18
CA GLU A 47 -3.83 -23.44 26.85
C GLU A 47 -4.60 -22.68 25.77
N ALA A 48 -5.86 -22.34 26.03
CA ALA A 48 -6.68 -21.57 25.09
C ALA A 48 -6.10 -20.19 24.85
N ALA A 49 -5.58 -19.53 25.90
CA ALA A 49 -4.95 -18.22 25.76
C ALA A 49 -3.68 -18.30 24.93
N GLU A 50 -2.89 -19.35 25.10
CA GLU A 50 -1.68 -19.56 24.28
C GLU A 50 -2.02 -19.79 22.80
N HIS A 51 -3.09 -20.52 22.52
CA HIS A 51 -3.58 -20.69 21.15
C HIS A 51 -4.03 -19.36 20.54
N VAL A 52 -4.73 -18.52 21.31
CA VAL A 52 -5.14 -17.18 20.84
C VAL A 52 -3.91 -16.32 20.54
N ARG A 53 -2.92 -16.31 21.42
CA ARG A 53 -1.68 -15.56 21.20
C ARG A 53 -0.95 -16.00 19.95
N SER A 54 -0.77 -17.32 19.79
CA SER A 54 -0.13 -17.87 18.60
C SER A 54 -0.88 -17.47 17.33
N TYR A 55 -2.20 -17.59 17.35
CA TYR A 55 -3.04 -17.23 16.21
C TYR A 55 -2.91 -15.76 15.87
N MET A 56 -3.01 -14.88 16.87
CA MET A 56 -2.87 -13.44 16.66
C MET A 56 -1.49 -13.10 16.11
N TRP A 57 -0.44 -13.70 16.64
CA TRP A 57 0.92 -13.44 16.20
C TRP A 57 1.23 -14.01 14.83
N ASP A 58 0.87 -15.29 14.61
CA ASP A 58 1.26 -15.99 13.38
C ASP A 58 0.42 -15.59 12.17
N TYR A 59 -0.86 -15.28 12.37
CA TYR A 59 -1.76 -14.96 11.27
C TYR A 59 -2.05 -13.47 11.17
N HIS A 60 -2.54 -12.88 12.24
CA HIS A 60 -2.99 -11.48 12.20
C HIS A 60 -1.82 -10.50 12.06
N MET A 61 -0.72 -10.72 12.78
CA MET A 61 0.45 -9.86 12.67
C MET A 61 1.09 -9.98 11.28
N ASN A 62 1.21 -11.19 10.76
CA ASN A 62 1.75 -11.40 9.41
C ASN A 62 0.87 -10.75 8.35
N LEU A 63 -0.44 -10.87 8.48
CA LEU A 63 -1.37 -10.21 7.57
C LEU A 63 -1.24 -8.68 7.64
N ALA A 64 -1.18 -8.13 8.84
CA ALA A 64 -0.99 -6.68 9.04
C ALA A 64 0.31 -6.19 8.41
N ASN A 65 1.40 -6.95 8.58
CA ASN A 65 2.70 -6.62 7.98
C ASN A 65 2.63 -6.66 6.46
N MET A 66 1.96 -7.65 5.87
CA MET A 66 1.78 -7.75 4.42
C MET A 66 0.98 -6.57 3.88
N ILE A 67 -0.08 -6.18 4.57
CA ILE A 67 -0.90 -5.03 4.18
C ILE A 67 -0.06 -3.75 4.24
N LYS A 68 0.69 -3.55 5.31
CA LYS A 68 1.55 -2.39 5.46
C LYS A 68 2.60 -2.32 4.35
N ASP A 69 3.29 -3.42 4.08
CA ASP A 69 4.30 -3.49 3.03
C ASP A 69 3.71 -3.17 1.65
N THR A 70 2.50 -3.66 1.38
CA THR A 70 1.80 -3.38 0.13
C THR A 70 1.49 -1.89 -0.01
N ILE A 71 0.99 -1.27 1.06
CA ILE A 71 0.67 0.17 1.06
C ILE A 71 1.95 0.99 0.87
N GLU A 72 3.03 0.66 1.58
CA GLU A 72 4.31 1.36 1.48
C GLU A 72 4.90 1.22 0.08
N THR A 73 4.84 0.04 -0.51
CA THR A 73 5.31 -0.21 -1.88
C THR A 73 4.51 0.62 -2.88
N TYR A 74 3.20 0.64 -2.74
CA TYR A 74 2.34 1.46 -3.59
C TYR A 74 2.66 2.95 -3.44
N ARG A 75 2.83 3.41 -2.20
CA ARG A 75 3.18 4.80 -1.90
C ARG A 75 4.49 5.20 -2.57
N ASN A 76 5.52 4.38 -2.44
CA ASN A 76 6.83 4.64 -3.02
C ASN A 76 6.76 4.66 -4.56
N SER A 77 6.05 3.72 -5.15
CA SER A 77 5.85 3.65 -6.60
C SER A 77 5.10 4.88 -7.11
N PHE A 78 4.09 5.32 -6.36
CA PHE A 78 3.30 6.50 -6.71
C PHE A 78 4.14 7.77 -6.66
N ILE A 79 5.00 7.91 -5.64
CA ILE A 79 5.93 9.04 -5.53
C ILE A 79 6.89 9.07 -6.71
N LEU A 80 7.50 7.93 -7.04
CA LEU A 80 8.42 7.82 -8.16
C LEU A 80 7.73 8.17 -9.48
N TYR A 81 6.53 7.64 -9.69
CA TYR A 81 5.76 7.91 -10.90
C TYR A 81 5.44 9.41 -11.04
N THR A 82 4.97 10.05 -9.99
CA THR A 82 4.62 11.46 -10.03
C THR A 82 5.85 12.36 -10.11
N ASP A 83 6.95 12.01 -9.44
CA ASP A 83 8.21 12.75 -9.56
C ASP A 83 8.75 12.68 -10.99
N TRP A 84 8.69 11.49 -11.58
CA TRP A 84 9.10 11.30 -12.96
C TRP A 84 8.25 12.12 -13.91
N TYR A 85 6.94 12.17 -13.69
CA TYR A 85 6.01 12.97 -14.47
C TYR A 85 6.36 14.46 -14.43
N TYR A 86 6.74 14.98 -13.26
CA TYR A 86 7.13 16.39 -13.12
C TYR A 86 8.46 16.73 -13.77
N ASN A 87 9.33 15.75 -13.97
CA ASN A 87 10.68 15.97 -14.51
C ASN A 87 10.77 15.82 -16.02
N ILE A 88 9.67 15.47 -16.69
CA ILE A 88 9.65 15.24 -18.14
C ILE A 88 9.17 16.49 -18.87
N ASP A 89 9.87 16.82 -19.98
CA ASP A 89 9.52 17.92 -20.88
C ASP A 89 8.19 17.66 -21.59
N SER A 90 7.47 18.73 -21.88
CA SER A 90 6.11 18.68 -22.42
C SER A 90 5.95 17.87 -23.69
N ASP A 91 6.91 17.94 -24.61
CA ASP A 91 6.85 17.23 -25.89
C ASP A 91 7.14 15.72 -25.74
N GLN A 92 7.95 15.36 -24.77
CA GLN A 92 8.28 13.97 -24.48
C GLN A 92 7.22 13.32 -23.60
N MET A 93 6.48 14.11 -22.88
CA MET A 93 5.53 13.65 -21.88
C MET A 93 4.39 12.84 -22.47
N ALA A 94 3.93 13.18 -23.67
CA ALA A 94 2.82 12.49 -24.33
C ALA A 94 3.18 11.04 -24.70
N GLU A 95 4.39 10.79 -25.18
CA GLU A 95 4.83 9.44 -25.54
C GLU A 95 5.23 8.62 -24.31
N MET A 96 5.99 9.22 -23.40
CA MET A 96 6.50 8.53 -22.23
C MET A 96 5.42 8.22 -21.20
N SER A 97 4.40 9.08 -21.09
CA SER A 97 3.29 8.81 -20.17
C SER A 97 2.46 7.61 -20.61
N GLN A 98 2.34 7.39 -21.93
CA GLN A 98 1.64 6.21 -22.43
C GLN A 98 2.40 4.93 -22.07
N ASP A 99 3.70 4.90 -22.29
CA ASP A 99 4.54 3.74 -21.94
C ASP A 99 4.52 3.48 -20.44
N SER A 100 4.55 4.53 -19.64
CA SER A 100 4.50 4.40 -18.17
C SER A 100 3.17 3.87 -17.69
N MET A 101 2.07 4.30 -18.30
CA MET A 101 0.75 3.80 -17.96
C MET A 101 0.60 2.33 -18.32
N GLU A 102 1.13 1.92 -19.46
CA GLU A 102 1.13 0.52 -19.87
C GLU A 102 1.93 -0.34 -18.89
N GLY A 103 3.12 0.13 -18.48
CA GLY A 103 3.92 -0.55 -17.47
C GLY A 103 3.23 -0.64 -16.13
N LEU A 104 2.56 0.42 -15.71
CA LEU A 104 1.79 0.44 -14.48
C LEU A 104 0.59 -0.52 -14.54
N GLU A 105 -0.11 -0.56 -15.66
CA GLU A 105 -1.19 -1.50 -15.88
C GLU A 105 -0.71 -2.95 -15.78
N GLU A 106 0.44 -3.27 -16.37
CA GLU A 106 1.04 -4.59 -16.26
C GLU A 106 1.38 -4.95 -14.82
N ASN A 107 1.92 -4.01 -14.06
CA ASN A 107 2.25 -4.21 -12.66
C ASN A 107 1.00 -4.44 -11.81
N ILE A 108 -0.04 -3.66 -12.04
CA ILE A 108 -1.33 -3.81 -11.35
C ILE A 108 -1.96 -5.16 -11.70
N HIS A 109 -1.89 -5.54 -12.97
CA HIS A 109 -2.43 -6.82 -13.44
C HIS A 109 -1.68 -7.99 -12.81
N GLY A 110 -0.36 -7.91 -12.74
CA GLY A 110 0.47 -8.90 -12.05
C GLY A 110 0.12 -9.02 -10.56
N ALA A 111 -0.03 -7.91 -9.88
CA ALA A 111 -0.42 -7.89 -8.47
C ALA A 111 -1.82 -8.49 -8.26
N ARG A 112 -2.76 -8.21 -9.15
CA ARG A 112 -4.09 -8.83 -9.13
C ARG A 112 -4.04 -10.33 -9.30
N SER A 113 -3.22 -10.80 -10.23
CA SER A 113 -3.02 -12.23 -10.46
C SER A 113 -2.45 -12.92 -9.22
N ASP A 114 -1.46 -12.30 -8.58
CA ASP A 114 -0.86 -12.83 -7.36
C ASP A 114 -1.87 -12.90 -6.21
N LEU A 115 -2.70 -11.88 -6.05
CA LEU A 115 -3.75 -11.86 -5.04
C LEU A 115 -4.81 -12.92 -5.32
N SER A 116 -5.16 -13.14 -6.58
CA SER A 116 -6.11 -14.19 -6.97
C SER A 116 -5.57 -15.57 -6.65
N LEU A 117 -4.27 -15.81 -6.86
CA LEU A 117 -3.61 -17.07 -6.51
C LEU A 117 -3.63 -17.32 -5.01
N ILE A 118 -3.42 -16.30 -4.20
CA ILE A 118 -3.50 -16.38 -2.74
C ILE A 118 -4.92 -16.78 -2.30
N HIS A 119 -5.94 -16.20 -2.91
CA HIS A 119 -7.33 -16.54 -2.61
C HIS A 119 -7.70 -17.97 -3.02
N ILE A 120 -7.17 -18.44 -4.14
CA ILE A 120 -7.44 -19.79 -4.64
C ILE A 120 -6.78 -20.85 -3.73
N SER A 121 -5.63 -20.55 -3.15
CA SER A 121 -4.89 -21.48 -2.30
C SER A 121 -5.50 -21.63 -0.90
N GLU A 122 -6.43 -20.80 -0.52
CA GLU A 122 -7.20 -20.93 0.72
C GLU A 122 -8.42 -21.83 0.52
#